data_2c4d04505416b25a4e8853c31b8dbb20
#
_entry.id   2c4d04505416b25a4e8853c31b8dbb20
#
_cell.length_a   1.000
_cell.length_b   1.000
_cell.length_c   1.000
_cell.angle_alpha   90.00
_cell.angle_beta   90.00
_cell.angle_gamma   90.00
#
_symmetry.space_group_name_H-M   'P 1'
#
loop_
_entity.id
_entity.type
_entity.pdbx_description
1 polymer ?
#
loop_
_entity_poly.entity_id
_entity_poly.type
_entity_poly.pdbx_seq_one_letter_code
_entity_poly.pdbx_strand_id
1 'polypeptide(L)'
;MKSKASTSRYTVKKVITWNRESKTLGHSSRQAGAQIAMMKIEAIIQPSRFESVKEALAEIGIEGMTVIEVRGHGRQKGHTEVYRGREYTVDLIPKVKLELVLPDQLVNRAVETILKSAKTGKIGDGKIFLTRVEEAIRIRNEERGEGAL
;
A
#
# COMPACT_ATOMS: atom_id res chain seq x y z
N MET A 1 28.16 25.32 -32.32
CA MET A 1 27.74 23.91 -32.03
C MET A 1 26.52 23.95 -31.13
N LYS A 2 25.35 23.51 -31.62
CA LYS A 2 24.05 23.63 -30.92
C LYS A 2 23.80 22.38 -30.08
N SER A 3 23.66 22.56 -28.78
CA SER A 3 23.26 21.51 -27.83
C SER A 3 21.78 21.17 -28.01
N LYS A 4 21.46 19.90 -28.28
CA LYS A 4 20.08 19.40 -28.35
C LYS A 4 19.62 19.05 -26.95
N ALA A 5 18.65 19.77 -26.42
CA ALA A 5 17.89 19.41 -25.25
C ALA A 5 16.93 18.25 -25.58
N SER A 6 17.05 17.12 -24.87
CA SER A 6 16.14 15.98 -24.97
C SER A 6 14.91 16.27 -24.12
N THR A 7 13.79 16.55 -24.77
CA THR A 7 12.50 16.72 -24.12
C THR A 7 11.86 15.35 -23.93
N SER A 8 11.88 14.84 -22.71
CA SER A 8 11.13 13.62 -22.33
C SER A 8 9.63 13.93 -22.33
N ARG A 9 8.89 13.31 -23.26
CA ARG A 9 7.43 13.43 -23.35
C ARG A 9 6.80 12.38 -22.44
N TYR A 10 6.26 12.82 -21.30
CA TYR A 10 5.33 11.98 -20.54
C TYR A 10 3.97 12.00 -21.25
N THR A 11 3.57 10.85 -21.77
CA THR A 11 2.23 10.67 -22.35
C THR A 11 1.23 10.48 -21.22
N VAL A 12 0.42 11.50 -20.94
CA VAL A 12 -0.72 11.38 -20.02
C VAL A 12 -1.78 10.52 -20.70
N LYS A 13 -2.01 9.33 -20.19
CA LYS A 13 -3.11 8.48 -20.65
C LYS A 13 -4.44 9.08 -20.25
N LYS A 14 -5.29 9.23 -21.26
CA LYS A 14 -6.66 9.73 -21.27
C LYS A 14 -7.49 9.25 -20.08
N VAL A 15 -7.94 10.19 -19.25
CA VAL A 15 -8.95 9.94 -18.22
C VAL A 15 -10.29 9.69 -18.90
N ILE A 16 -10.84 8.50 -18.76
CA ILE A 16 -12.18 8.18 -19.22
C ILE A 16 -13.16 8.72 -18.17
N THR A 17 -13.82 9.83 -18.47
CA THR A 17 -14.94 10.34 -17.68
C THR A 17 -16.17 9.49 -17.96
N TRP A 18 -16.64 8.77 -16.97
CA TRP A 18 -17.94 8.11 -17.01
C TRP A 18 -19.02 9.16 -16.83
N ASN A 19 -19.83 9.35 -17.89
CA ASN A 19 -21.01 10.21 -17.84
C ASN A 19 -22.13 9.46 -17.10
N ARG A 20 -22.59 10.03 -16.00
CA ARG A 20 -23.65 9.47 -15.16
C ARG A 20 -25.00 9.86 -15.73
N GLU A 21 -25.55 9.05 -16.62
CA GLU A 21 -26.97 9.13 -16.95
C GLU A 21 -27.78 8.34 -15.92
N SER A 22 -28.56 9.07 -15.17
CA SER A 22 -29.54 8.56 -14.21
C SER A 22 -30.68 7.85 -14.94
N LYS A 23 -30.73 6.51 -14.89
CA LYS A 23 -31.98 5.76 -15.12
C LYS A 23 -32.43 5.17 -13.79
N THR A 24 -33.52 5.75 -13.29
CA THR A 24 -34.33 5.18 -12.21
C THR A 24 -34.89 3.82 -12.64
N LEU A 25 -34.45 2.77 -12.01
CA LEU A 25 -35.06 1.44 -12.10
C LEU A 25 -35.18 0.84 -10.70
N GLY A 26 -36.43 0.58 -10.37
CA GLY A 26 -37.01 -0.38 -9.43
C GLY A 26 -36.23 -0.74 -8.17
N HIS A 27 -36.80 -0.33 -7.02
CA HIS A 27 -36.48 -0.90 -5.72
C HIS A 27 -36.74 -2.41 -5.72
N SER A 28 -35.70 -3.19 -5.96
CA SER A 28 -35.64 -4.56 -5.48
C SER A 28 -34.94 -4.51 -4.12
N SER A 29 -35.69 -4.76 -3.07
CA SER A 29 -35.19 -4.95 -1.72
C SER A 29 -34.26 -6.17 -1.69
N ARG A 30 -32.97 -5.98 -2.03
CA ARG A 30 -31.94 -6.93 -1.66
C ARG A 30 -31.79 -6.82 -0.15
N GLN A 31 -32.16 -7.87 0.56
CA GLN A 31 -31.80 -8.06 1.97
C GLN A 31 -30.33 -7.74 2.11
N ALA A 32 -30.03 -6.66 2.80
CA ALA A 32 -28.68 -6.29 3.20
C ALA A 32 -28.26 -7.31 4.29
N GLY A 33 -27.75 -8.46 3.88
CA GLY A 33 -26.87 -9.22 4.73
C GLY A 33 -25.77 -8.25 5.16
N ALA A 34 -25.48 -8.19 6.46
CA ALA A 34 -24.47 -7.27 6.99
C ALA A 34 -23.14 -7.50 6.22
N GLN A 35 -22.85 -6.61 5.27
CA GLN A 35 -21.66 -6.70 4.48
C GLN A 35 -20.50 -6.40 5.42
N ILE A 36 -19.70 -7.41 5.71
CA ILE A 36 -18.55 -7.25 6.61
C ILE A 36 -17.65 -6.20 5.97
N ALA A 37 -17.41 -5.13 6.71
CA ALA A 37 -16.58 -4.06 6.23
C ALA A 37 -15.13 -4.53 6.16
N MET A 38 -14.43 -4.14 5.09
CA MET A 38 -13.04 -4.50 4.84
C MET A 38 -12.18 -3.24 4.81
N MET A 39 -10.93 -3.38 5.26
CA MET A 39 -9.94 -2.31 5.18
C MET A 39 -8.66 -2.77 4.53
N LYS A 40 -8.08 -1.88 3.73
CA LYS A 40 -6.72 -2.01 3.26
C LYS A 40 -5.78 -1.30 4.23
N ILE A 41 -4.77 -2.03 4.67
CA ILE A 41 -3.62 -1.52 5.42
C ILE A 41 -2.48 -1.33 4.42
N GLU A 42 -1.96 -0.13 4.30
CA GLU A 42 -0.70 0.15 3.62
C GLU A 42 0.33 0.54 4.67
N ALA A 43 1.32 -0.30 4.89
CA ALA A 43 2.39 -0.06 5.85
C ALA A 43 3.71 0.17 5.11
N ILE A 44 4.28 1.37 5.24
CA ILE A 44 5.61 1.69 4.71
C ILE A 44 6.60 1.56 5.85
N ILE A 45 7.54 0.61 5.75
CA ILE A 45 8.46 0.25 6.82
C ILE A 45 9.92 0.26 6.35
N GLN A 46 10.85 0.16 7.28
CA GLN A 46 12.26 -0.07 6.96
C GLN A 46 12.46 -1.48 6.39
N PRO A 47 13.29 -1.66 5.35
CA PRO A 47 13.58 -3.00 4.78
C PRO A 47 14.05 -3.99 5.82
N SER A 48 14.89 -3.57 6.78
CA SER A 48 15.42 -4.39 7.87
C SER A 48 14.36 -4.93 8.85
N ARG A 49 13.13 -4.38 8.81
CA ARG A 49 12.01 -4.81 9.66
C ARG A 49 11.03 -5.73 8.95
N PHE A 50 11.19 -5.93 7.65
CA PHE A 50 10.24 -6.69 6.85
C PHE A 50 10.03 -8.11 7.36
N GLU A 51 11.09 -8.89 7.55
CA GLU A 51 10.96 -10.28 7.99
C GLU A 51 10.29 -10.39 9.36
N SER A 52 10.68 -9.54 10.33
CA SER A 52 10.06 -9.54 11.66
C SER A 52 8.56 -9.19 11.62
N VAL A 53 8.16 -8.29 10.72
CA VAL A 53 6.74 -7.93 10.54
C VAL A 53 5.97 -9.08 9.88
N LYS A 54 6.54 -9.70 8.86
CA LYS A 54 5.93 -10.84 8.14
C LYS A 54 5.69 -12.02 9.08
N GLU A 55 6.71 -12.41 9.86
CA GLU A 55 6.61 -13.48 10.83
C GLU A 55 5.56 -13.19 11.90
N ALA A 56 5.56 -11.98 12.47
CA ALA A 56 4.59 -11.60 13.48
C ALA A 56 3.15 -11.55 12.96
N LEU A 57 2.93 -11.17 11.69
CA LEU A 57 1.61 -11.23 11.06
C LEU A 57 1.15 -12.68 10.84
N ALA A 58 2.06 -13.56 10.42
CA ALA A 58 1.76 -14.99 10.25
C ALA A 58 1.37 -15.66 11.58
N GLU A 59 2.04 -15.31 12.70
CA GLU A 59 1.70 -15.80 14.05
C GLU A 59 0.26 -15.47 14.48
N ILE A 60 -0.32 -14.41 13.96
CA ILE A 60 -1.70 -14.03 14.23
C ILE A 60 -2.69 -14.49 13.14
N GLY A 61 -2.23 -15.35 12.21
CA GLY A 61 -3.04 -15.94 11.15
C GLY A 61 -3.26 -15.03 9.93
N ILE A 62 -2.43 -14.01 9.73
CA ILE A 62 -2.47 -13.14 8.55
C ILE A 62 -1.32 -13.52 7.62
N GLU A 63 -1.62 -14.30 6.57
CA GLU A 63 -0.64 -14.80 5.61
C GLU A 63 -0.65 -14.03 4.29
N GLY A 64 -1.82 -13.51 3.88
CA GLY A 64 -1.99 -12.80 2.61
C GLY A 64 -1.48 -11.36 2.67
N MET A 65 -0.42 -11.03 1.91
CA MET A 65 0.08 -9.67 1.76
C MET A 65 0.73 -9.46 0.40
N THR A 66 0.67 -8.22 -0.09
CA THR A 66 1.46 -7.78 -1.25
C THR A 66 2.64 -6.96 -0.75
N VAL A 67 3.83 -7.23 -1.29
CA VAL A 67 5.08 -6.57 -0.90
C VAL A 67 5.63 -5.79 -2.09
N ILE A 68 5.94 -4.52 -1.89
CA ILE A 68 6.43 -3.62 -2.93
C ILE A 68 7.67 -2.90 -2.41
N GLU A 69 8.77 -2.99 -3.14
CA GLU A 69 9.93 -2.15 -2.87
C GLU A 69 9.66 -0.73 -3.34
N VAL A 70 9.84 0.23 -2.45
CA VAL A 70 9.59 1.63 -2.71
C VAL A 70 10.77 2.48 -2.23
N ARG A 71 10.82 3.71 -2.70
CA ARG A 71 11.80 4.70 -2.21
C ARG A 71 11.03 5.89 -1.65
N GLY A 72 11.43 6.34 -0.47
CA GLY A 72 10.79 7.45 0.22
C GLY A 72 11.71 8.66 0.37
N HIS A 73 11.15 9.84 0.21
CA HIS A 73 11.74 11.11 0.60
C HIS A 73 10.98 11.68 1.78
N GLY A 74 11.68 12.18 2.80
CA GLY A 74 11.02 12.73 3.98
C GLY A 74 12.00 13.27 5.02
N ARG A 75 11.58 13.27 6.31
CA ARG A 75 12.40 13.78 7.41
C ARG A 75 13.69 13.01 7.65
N GLN A 76 13.75 11.74 7.27
CA GLN A 76 15.00 10.99 7.24
C GLN A 76 15.80 11.52 6.07
N LYS A 77 16.85 12.28 6.36
CA LYS A 77 17.77 12.76 5.32
C LYS A 77 18.52 11.58 4.73
N GLY A 78 18.72 11.60 3.41
CA GLY A 78 19.63 10.69 2.73
C GLY A 78 21.05 10.82 3.25
N HIS A 79 21.92 9.96 2.80
CA HIS A 79 23.35 10.01 3.08
C HIS A 79 24.10 10.32 1.78
N THR A 80 25.30 10.87 1.94
CA THR A 80 26.19 11.09 0.82
C THR A 80 26.97 9.81 0.58
N GLU A 81 26.91 9.29 -0.63
CA GLU A 81 27.74 8.18 -1.08
C GLU A 81 28.88 8.71 -1.96
N VAL A 82 30.06 8.14 -1.80
CA VAL A 82 31.24 8.46 -2.64
C VAL A 82 31.46 7.32 -3.62
N TYR A 83 31.26 7.58 -4.91
CA TYR A 83 31.58 6.63 -5.95
C TYR A 83 32.61 7.21 -6.92
N ARG A 84 33.76 6.54 -7.06
CA ARG A 84 34.87 6.99 -7.92
C ARG A 84 35.32 8.43 -7.65
N GLY A 85 35.35 8.83 -6.36
CA GLY A 85 35.77 10.18 -5.95
C GLY A 85 34.75 11.29 -6.18
N ARG A 86 33.52 10.96 -6.55
CA ARG A 86 32.40 11.92 -6.64
C ARG A 86 31.37 11.63 -5.55
N GLU A 87 30.89 12.70 -4.92
CA GLU A 87 29.82 12.64 -3.92
C GLU A 87 28.46 12.66 -4.61
N TYR A 88 27.59 11.73 -4.23
CA TYR A 88 26.20 11.67 -4.64
C TYR A 88 25.29 11.75 -3.42
N THR A 89 24.36 12.67 -3.42
CA THR A 89 23.33 12.74 -2.39
C THR A 89 22.23 11.73 -2.70
N VAL A 90 22.02 10.76 -1.82
CA VAL A 90 20.92 9.81 -1.92
C VAL A 90 19.71 10.41 -1.23
N ASP A 91 18.83 11.07 -1.99
CA ASP A 91 17.63 11.72 -1.46
C ASP A 91 16.47 10.74 -1.23
N LEU A 92 16.46 9.61 -1.98
CA LEU A 92 15.40 8.60 -1.93
C LEU A 92 15.91 7.36 -1.19
N ILE A 93 15.40 7.16 0.01
CA ILE A 93 15.78 6.04 0.89
C ILE A 93 14.94 4.81 0.59
N PRO A 94 15.54 3.60 0.46
CA PRO A 94 14.80 2.37 0.28
C PRO A 94 13.82 2.12 1.44
N LYS A 95 12.61 1.69 1.09
CA LYS A 95 11.53 1.27 2.01
C LYS A 95 10.82 0.06 1.42
N VAL A 96 10.06 -0.62 2.26
CA VAL A 96 9.14 -1.68 1.85
C VAL A 96 7.72 -1.22 2.15
N LYS A 97 6.82 -1.34 1.18
CA LYS A 97 5.39 -1.13 1.37
C LYS A 97 4.70 -2.48 1.41
N LEU A 98 3.99 -2.74 2.49
CA LEU A 98 3.11 -3.89 2.66
C LEU A 98 1.68 -3.44 2.39
N GLU A 99 0.93 -4.23 1.63
CA GLU A 99 -0.50 -4.04 1.43
C GLU A 99 -1.23 -5.32 1.89
N LEU A 100 -2.18 -5.14 2.80
CA LEU A 100 -3.06 -6.18 3.30
C LEU A 100 -4.50 -5.70 3.19
N VAL A 101 -5.41 -6.59 2.79
CA VAL A 101 -6.85 -6.33 2.88
C VAL A 101 -7.43 -7.32 3.89
N LEU A 102 -8.09 -6.79 4.90
CA LEU A 102 -8.56 -7.57 6.05
C LEU A 102 -10.00 -7.18 6.43
N PRO A 103 -10.77 -8.11 7.00
CA PRO A 103 -12.01 -7.78 7.71
C PRO A 103 -11.72 -6.81 8.85
N ASP A 104 -12.64 -5.89 9.12
CA ASP A 104 -12.50 -4.84 10.15
C ASP A 104 -12.06 -5.40 11.52
N GLN A 105 -12.51 -6.59 11.86
CA GLN A 105 -12.22 -7.25 13.13
C GLN A 105 -10.72 -7.53 13.34
N LEU A 106 -9.98 -7.77 12.27
CA LEU A 106 -8.55 -8.09 12.31
C LEU A 106 -7.65 -6.85 12.18
N VAL A 107 -8.20 -5.70 11.75
CA VAL A 107 -7.43 -4.51 11.43
C VAL A 107 -6.62 -4.00 12.62
N ASN A 108 -7.27 -3.81 13.78
CA ASN A 108 -6.59 -3.29 14.97
C ASN A 108 -5.45 -4.22 15.41
N ARG A 109 -5.69 -5.53 15.43
CA ARG A 109 -4.68 -6.52 15.78
C ARG A 109 -3.51 -6.52 14.82
N ALA A 110 -3.78 -6.41 13.51
CA ALA A 110 -2.73 -6.29 12.49
C ALA A 110 -1.89 -5.02 12.66
N VAL A 111 -2.54 -3.87 12.87
CA VAL A 111 -1.88 -2.58 13.09
C VAL A 111 -0.99 -2.63 14.33
N GLU A 112 -1.46 -3.13 15.45
CA GLU A 112 -0.67 -3.29 16.68
C GLU A 112 0.55 -4.19 16.46
N THR A 113 0.36 -5.31 15.75
CA THR A 113 1.44 -6.24 15.42
C THR A 113 2.50 -5.58 14.55
N ILE A 114 2.10 -4.85 13.50
CA ILE A 114 3.04 -4.11 12.64
C ILE A 114 3.78 -3.04 13.46
N LEU A 115 3.07 -2.26 14.28
CA LEU A 115 3.69 -1.23 15.12
C LEU A 115 4.73 -1.82 16.07
N LYS A 116 4.42 -2.93 16.73
CA LYS A 116 5.33 -3.60 17.66
C LYS A 116 6.58 -4.12 16.97
N SER A 117 6.45 -4.71 15.79
CA SER A 117 7.56 -5.35 15.06
C SER A 117 8.39 -4.36 14.25
N ALA A 118 7.77 -3.30 13.69
CA ALA A 118 8.45 -2.34 12.83
C ALA A 118 9.10 -1.17 13.60
N LYS A 119 8.60 -0.83 14.78
CA LYS A 119 9.03 0.36 15.54
C LYS A 119 10.46 0.22 16.06
N THR A 120 11.29 1.22 15.75
CA THR A 120 12.63 1.41 16.35
C THR A 120 12.69 2.63 17.27
N GLY A 121 11.70 3.52 17.17
CA GLY A 121 11.68 4.81 17.87
C GLY A 121 12.52 5.90 17.20
N LYS A 122 13.09 5.62 16.03
CA LYS A 122 13.92 6.56 15.28
C LYS A 122 13.17 7.14 14.09
N ILE A 123 13.64 8.29 13.61
CA ILE A 123 13.14 8.87 12.35
C ILE A 123 13.37 7.86 11.23
N GLY A 124 12.32 7.60 10.45
CA GLY A 124 12.38 6.66 9.32
C GLY A 124 11.66 5.33 9.56
N ASP A 125 11.03 5.11 10.69
CA ASP A 125 10.23 3.91 10.98
C ASP A 125 9.06 3.70 10.01
N GLY A 126 8.61 4.77 9.37
CA GLY A 126 7.56 4.70 8.35
C GLY A 126 6.19 5.14 8.83
N LYS A 127 5.15 4.67 8.14
CA LYS A 127 3.75 5.05 8.39
C LYS A 127 2.82 3.90 8.02
N ILE A 128 1.64 3.89 8.63
CA ILE A 128 0.54 3.01 8.28
C ILE A 128 -0.62 3.89 7.82
N PHE A 129 -1.25 3.50 6.72
CA PHE A 129 -2.47 4.10 6.18
C PHE A 129 -3.57 3.06 6.17
N LEU A 130 -4.79 3.48 6.53
CA LEU A 130 -5.98 2.65 6.51
C LEU A 130 -6.99 3.24 5.53
N THR A 131 -7.49 2.41 4.62
CA THR A 131 -8.45 2.81 3.60
C THR A 131 -9.59 1.79 3.53
N ARG A 132 -10.83 2.26 3.46
CA ARG A 132 -12.00 1.38 3.24
C ARG A 132 -11.91 0.73 1.87
N VAL A 133 -12.23 -0.58 1.83
CA VAL A 133 -12.36 -1.36 0.60
C VAL A 133 -13.85 -1.61 0.37
N GLU A 134 -14.36 -1.16 -0.76
CA GLU A 134 -15.77 -1.34 -1.11
C GLU A 134 -16.06 -2.78 -1.52
N GLU A 135 -15.16 -3.39 -2.28
CA GLU A 135 -15.31 -4.74 -2.78
C GLU A 135 -13.95 -5.42 -2.98
N ALA A 136 -13.87 -6.71 -2.71
CA ALA A 136 -12.78 -7.60 -3.10
C ALA A 136 -13.33 -8.71 -3.99
N ILE A 137 -12.61 -9.06 -5.06
CA ILE A 137 -13.02 -10.11 -6.00
C ILE A 137 -11.81 -11.01 -6.26
N ARG A 138 -11.94 -12.30 -5.97
CA ARG A 138 -10.91 -13.28 -6.24
C ARG A 138 -10.95 -13.70 -7.71
N ILE A 139 -9.90 -13.43 -8.46
CA ILE A 139 -9.86 -13.64 -9.92
C ILE A 139 -10.11 -15.11 -10.29
N ARG A 140 -9.62 -16.06 -9.48
CA ARG A 140 -9.69 -17.50 -9.79
C ARG A 140 -11.10 -18.04 -9.92
N ASN A 141 -12.02 -17.60 -9.04
CA ASN A 141 -13.35 -18.22 -8.89
C ASN A 141 -14.46 -17.18 -8.70
N GLU A 142 -14.16 -15.91 -8.91
CA GLU A 142 -15.09 -14.78 -8.83
C GLU A 142 -15.77 -14.60 -7.46
N GLU A 143 -15.24 -15.23 -6.41
CA GLU A 143 -15.70 -14.97 -5.03
C GLU A 143 -15.56 -13.49 -4.69
N ARG A 144 -16.52 -13.00 -3.89
CA ARG A 144 -16.66 -11.57 -3.56
C ARG A 144 -16.67 -11.32 -2.06
N GLY A 145 -16.34 -10.08 -1.69
CA GLY A 145 -16.34 -9.62 -0.31
C GLY A 145 -15.28 -10.34 0.53
N GLU A 146 -15.58 -10.63 1.79
CA GLU A 146 -14.66 -11.30 2.71
C GLU A 146 -14.21 -12.69 2.23
N GLY A 147 -15.08 -13.44 1.54
CA GLY A 147 -14.73 -14.73 0.97
C GLY A 147 -13.63 -14.66 -0.09
N ALA A 148 -13.34 -13.46 -0.62
CA ALA A 148 -12.28 -13.24 -1.59
C ALA A 148 -10.90 -12.94 -0.98
N LEU A 149 -10.81 -12.76 0.34
CA LEU A 149 -9.57 -12.45 1.06
C LEU A 149 -8.72 -13.69 1.32
#